data_a4f00febcc62e0e09c83f39aa3f2750c
#
_entry.id   a4f00febcc62e0e09c83f39aa3f2750c
#
_cell.length_a   1.000
_cell.length_b   1.000
_cell.length_c   1.000
_cell.angle_alpha   90.00
_cell.angle_beta   90.00
_cell.angle_gamma   90.00
#
_symmetry.space_group_name_H-M   'P 1'
#
loop_
_entity.id
_entity.type
_entity.pdbx_description
1 polymer ?
#
loop_
_entity_poly.entity_id
_entity_poly.type
_entity_poly.pdbx_seq_one_letter_code
_entity_poly.pdbx_strand_id
1 'polypeptide(L)'
;MSTTVDFADLAAQANRDLEGASALEILTWAHGEFGSKLVVTSSMADTVLIHLAEQVAPGIDVIFLDTGYHFVETIGTRDAVKLVHNVNVISVTPEQTVAEQDAAWGKDLFARDPDQCCALRKVAPLGNALEPYAAWATGIRRADSRARAATPLISWDARRKLIRIAPIAAWTDDDVARYIELNSLMINPLLEDGYASIGCQPCTSRAAKDDPRAGRWAGFAKTECGIHL
;
A
#
# COMPACT_ATOMS: atom_id res chain seq x y z
N MET A 1 2.38 24.74 28.73
CA MET A 1 2.91 23.38 28.80
C MET A 1 2.52 22.68 27.50
N SER A 2 3.45 22.48 26.59
CA SER A 2 3.17 21.77 25.34
C SER A 2 3.08 20.28 25.68
N THR A 3 1.88 19.74 25.74
CA THR A 3 1.69 18.29 25.85
C THR A 3 2.20 17.68 24.53
N THR A 4 3.36 17.05 24.61
CA THR A 4 3.84 16.21 23.51
C THR A 4 2.82 15.10 23.31
N VAL A 5 2.12 15.10 22.18
CA VAL A 5 1.17 14.04 21.85
C VAL A 5 1.97 12.75 21.72
N ASP A 6 1.65 11.76 22.54
CA ASP A 6 2.19 10.40 22.36
C ASP A 6 1.41 9.75 21.22
N PHE A 7 2.05 9.62 20.08
CA PHE A 7 1.44 9.03 18.90
C PHE A 7 1.07 7.54 19.07
N ALA A 8 1.73 6.83 19.99
CA ALA A 8 1.36 5.45 20.28
C ALA A 8 0.04 5.38 21.06
N ASP A 9 -0.13 6.28 22.04
CA ASP A 9 -1.39 6.41 22.79
C ASP A 9 -2.52 6.91 21.89
N LEU A 10 -2.27 7.90 21.03
CA LEU A 10 -3.23 8.38 20.04
C LEU A 10 -3.70 7.25 19.13
N ALA A 11 -2.75 6.45 18.58
CA ALA A 11 -3.10 5.33 17.73
C ALA A 11 -3.93 4.27 18.44
N ALA A 12 -3.57 3.94 19.68
CA ALA A 12 -4.30 2.95 20.47
C ALA A 12 -5.72 3.42 20.81
N GLN A 13 -5.89 4.71 21.13
CA GLN A 13 -7.20 5.29 21.40
C GLN A 13 -8.05 5.34 20.13
N ALA A 14 -7.51 5.89 19.05
CA ALA A 14 -8.23 6.00 17.78
C ALA A 14 -8.64 4.62 17.22
N ASN A 15 -7.79 3.59 17.37
CA ASN A 15 -8.14 2.24 16.96
C ASN A 15 -9.35 1.68 17.72
N ARG A 16 -9.52 2.03 19.00
CA ARG A 16 -10.70 1.64 19.78
C ARG A 16 -11.94 2.43 19.39
N ASP A 17 -11.79 3.74 19.25
CA ASP A 17 -12.91 4.65 19.00
C ASP A 17 -13.51 4.48 17.60
N LEU A 18 -12.67 4.06 16.64
CA LEU A 18 -13.05 3.83 15.24
C LEU A 18 -13.37 2.36 14.93
N GLU A 19 -13.42 1.48 15.92
CA GLU A 19 -13.85 0.11 15.68
C GLU A 19 -15.30 0.10 15.17
N GLY A 20 -15.52 -0.50 13.99
CA GLY A 20 -16.81 -0.51 13.30
C GLY A 20 -17.13 0.76 12.50
N ALA A 21 -16.28 1.77 12.50
CA ALA A 21 -16.42 2.93 11.63
C ALA A 21 -16.23 2.57 10.15
N SER A 22 -16.89 3.31 9.27
CA SER A 22 -16.69 3.19 7.82
C SER A 22 -15.30 3.68 7.40
N ALA A 23 -14.83 3.24 6.23
CA ALA A 23 -13.55 3.68 5.68
C ALA A 23 -13.46 5.21 5.50
N LEU A 24 -14.59 5.85 5.13
CA LEU A 24 -14.67 7.31 5.01
C LEU A 24 -14.56 8.02 6.36
N GLU A 25 -15.21 7.51 7.42
CA GLU A 25 -15.09 8.06 8.77
C GLU A 25 -13.66 7.96 9.30
N ILE A 26 -12.98 6.81 9.06
CA ILE A 26 -11.58 6.61 9.43
C ILE A 26 -10.67 7.60 8.69
N LEU A 27 -10.85 7.77 7.38
CA LEU A 27 -10.07 8.74 6.59
C LEU A 27 -10.39 10.19 6.98
N THR A 28 -11.64 10.51 7.31
CA THR A 28 -12.04 11.83 7.78
C THR A 28 -11.37 12.17 9.11
N TRP A 29 -11.35 11.23 10.06
CA TRP A 29 -10.59 11.38 11.30
C TRP A 29 -9.09 11.59 10.99
N ALA A 30 -8.52 10.76 10.15
CA ALA A 30 -7.09 10.84 9.80
C ALA A 30 -6.73 12.19 9.16
N HIS A 31 -7.56 12.68 8.23
CA HIS A 31 -7.34 13.99 7.63
C HIS A 31 -7.53 15.14 8.63
N GLY A 32 -8.49 15.02 9.54
CA GLY A 32 -8.69 15.99 10.62
C GLY A 32 -7.49 16.10 11.57
N GLU A 33 -6.85 14.97 11.91
CA GLU A 33 -5.69 14.93 12.81
C GLU A 33 -4.39 15.36 12.14
N PHE A 34 -4.16 14.95 10.90
CA PHE A 34 -2.85 15.10 10.25
C PHE A 34 -2.82 16.09 9.09
N GLY A 35 -3.98 16.47 8.54
CA GLY A 35 -4.07 17.40 7.41
C GLY A 35 -3.16 17.03 6.26
N SER A 36 -2.31 17.94 5.80
CA SER A 36 -1.32 17.72 4.75
C SER A 36 -0.16 16.80 5.14
N LYS A 37 -0.11 16.33 6.40
CA LYS A 37 0.86 15.32 6.86
C LYS A 37 0.32 13.90 6.76
N LEU A 38 -0.87 13.71 6.21
CA LEU A 38 -1.42 12.42 5.81
C LEU A 38 -1.05 12.13 4.35
N VAL A 39 -0.59 10.91 4.06
CA VAL A 39 -0.32 10.42 2.72
C VAL A 39 -0.97 9.05 2.50
N VAL A 40 -1.32 8.74 1.26
CA VAL A 40 -1.82 7.41 0.86
C VAL A 40 -0.70 6.64 0.17
N THR A 41 -0.65 5.32 0.33
CA THR A 41 0.20 4.45 -0.48
C THR A 41 -0.66 3.52 -1.31
N SER A 42 -0.36 3.39 -2.60
CA SER A 42 -1.07 2.48 -3.51
C SER A 42 -0.12 1.63 -4.33
N SER A 43 -0.49 0.35 -4.51
CA SER A 43 0.19 -0.58 -5.41
C SER A 43 -0.37 -0.56 -6.83
N MET A 44 -1.42 0.21 -7.08
CA MET A 44 -2.15 0.30 -8.35
C MET A 44 -2.74 -1.05 -8.79
N ALA A 45 -3.17 -1.88 -7.85
CA ALA A 45 -3.98 -3.06 -8.14
C ALA A 45 -5.44 -2.66 -8.40
N ASP A 46 -5.94 -1.74 -7.59
CA ASP A 46 -7.23 -1.07 -7.75
C ASP A 46 -7.12 0.39 -7.28
N THR A 47 -8.19 1.14 -7.44
CA THR A 47 -8.26 2.55 -7.05
C THR A 47 -9.18 2.81 -5.84
N VAL A 48 -9.59 1.78 -5.10
CA VAL A 48 -10.54 1.89 -3.98
C VAL A 48 -10.07 2.87 -2.92
N LEU A 49 -8.86 2.68 -2.39
CA LEU A 49 -8.33 3.56 -1.35
C LEU A 49 -8.08 4.99 -1.87
N ILE A 50 -7.66 5.12 -3.12
CA ILE A 50 -7.46 6.43 -3.77
C ILE A 50 -8.78 7.18 -3.86
N HIS A 51 -9.84 6.52 -4.35
CA HIS A 51 -11.17 7.10 -4.48
C HIS A 51 -11.78 7.48 -3.12
N LEU A 52 -11.59 6.65 -2.08
CA LEU A 52 -12.02 6.99 -0.72
C LEU A 52 -11.27 8.22 -0.18
N ALA A 53 -9.96 8.28 -0.42
CA ALA A 53 -9.13 9.36 0.09
C ALA A 53 -9.39 10.70 -0.61
N GLU A 54 -9.62 10.71 -1.92
CA GLU A 54 -9.94 11.94 -2.65
C GLU A 54 -11.29 12.55 -2.27
N GLN A 55 -12.26 11.74 -1.81
CA GLN A 55 -13.54 12.25 -1.29
C GLN A 55 -13.37 13.06 -0.01
N VAL A 56 -12.39 12.71 0.81
CA VAL A 56 -12.09 13.35 2.09
C VAL A 56 -11.09 14.49 1.93
N ALA A 57 -10.07 14.28 1.12
CA ALA A 57 -8.94 15.19 0.94
C ALA A 57 -8.57 15.30 -0.57
N PRO A 58 -9.35 16.05 -1.37
CA PRO A 58 -9.01 16.29 -2.76
C PRO A 58 -7.59 16.85 -2.92
N GLY A 59 -6.80 16.26 -3.82
CA GLY A 59 -5.39 16.62 -4.00
C GLY A 59 -4.41 15.93 -3.04
N ILE A 60 -4.87 14.98 -2.23
CA ILE A 60 -4.00 14.23 -1.31
C ILE A 60 -2.84 13.55 -2.04
N ASP A 61 -1.68 13.52 -1.38
CA ASP A 61 -0.50 12.82 -1.89
C ASP A 61 -0.71 11.30 -1.89
N VAL A 62 -0.38 10.66 -3.02
CA VAL A 62 -0.42 9.20 -3.20
C VAL A 62 0.96 8.71 -3.60
N ILE A 63 1.66 8.03 -2.71
CA ILE A 63 2.96 7.41 -3.00
C ILE A 63 2.74 6.11 -3.78
N PHE A 64 3.37 6.03 -4.94
CA PHE A 64 3.55 4.82 -5.72
C PHE A 64 5.04 4.45 -5.76
N LEU A 65 5.39 3.25 -5.30
CA LEU A 65 6.76 2.75 -5.34
C LEU A 65 7.06 2.18 -6.72
N ASP A 66 7.74 2.94 -7.56
CA ASP A 66 8.20 2.45 -8.86
C ASP A 66 9.48 1.66 -8.70
N THR A 67 9.34 0.36 -8.59
CA THR A 67 10.46 -0.55 -8.32
C THR A 67 11.36 -0.80 -9.53
N GLY A 68 11.00 -0.37 -10.73
CA GLY A 68 11.65 -0.71 -11.99
C GLY A 68 11.38 -2.15 -12.47
N TYR A 69 10.54 -2.90 -11.76
CA TYR A 69 10.16 -4.28 -12.08
C TYR A 69 8.64 -4.45 -12.22
N HIS A 70 7.89 -3.38 -12.41
CA HIS A 70 6.45 -3.48 -12.57
C HIS A 70 6.05 -4.05 -13.94
N PHE A 71 4.85 -4.65 -13.96
CA PHE A 71 4.14 -4.88 -15.21
C PHE A 71 3.80 -3.56 -15.88
N VAL A 72 3.72 -3.56 -17.20
CA VAL A 72 3.32 -2.36 -17.97
C VAL A 72 1.89 -1.92 -17.62
N GLU A 73 1.01 -2.85 -17.30
CA GLU A 73 -0.37 -2.62 -16.85
C GLU A 73 -0.40 -1.82 -15.53
N THR A 74 0.50 -2.14 -14.60
CA THR A 74 0.60 -1.40 -13.32
C THR A 74 1.07 0.04 -13.55
N ILE A 75 2.02 0.25 -14.46
CA ILE A 75 2.48 1.58 -14.85
C ILE A 75 1.35 2.33 -15.57
N GLY A 76 0.61 1.67 -16.47
CA GLY A 76 -0.54 2.22 -17.15
C GLY A 76 -1.66 2.63 -16.17
N THR A 77 -1.96 1.80 -15.17
CA THR A 77 -2.93 2.12 -14.12
C THR A 77 -2.49 3.35 -13.30
N ARG A 78 -1.21 3.43 -12.91
CA ARG A 78 -0.66 4.63 -12.25
C ARG A 78 -0.85 5.90 -13.10
N ASP A 79 -0.57 5.82 -14.38
CA ASP A 79 -0.67 6.98 -15.26
C ASP A 79 -2.13 7.37 -15.52
N ALA A 80 -3.03 6.40 -15.59
CA ALA A 80 -4.46 6.66 -15.67
C ALA A 80 -5.00 7.30 -14.37
N VAL A 81 -4.55 6.87 -13.18
CA VAL A 81 -4.90 7.51 -11.90
C VAL A 81 -4.58 9.00 -11.90
N LYS A 82 -3.42 9.40 -12.42
CA LYS A 82 -3.02 10.82 -12.53
C LYS A 82 -3.98 11.67 -13.39
N LEU A 83 -4.69 11.02 -14.31
CA LEU A 83 -5.59 11.71 -15.23
C LEU A 83 -7.04 11.73 -14.74
N VAL A 84 -7.45 10.71 -13.98
CA VAL A 84 -8.85 10.44 -13.64
C VAL A 84 -9.18 10.89 -12.22
N HIS A 85 -8.23 10.75 -11.26
CA HIS A 85 -8.44 11.06 -9.86
C HIS A 85 -7.86 12.42 -9.46
N ASN A 86 -8.54 13.11 -8.57
CA ASN A 86 -8.06 14.37 -7.99
C ASN A 86 -7.08 14.12 -6.83
N VAL A 87 -5.92 13.57 -7.17
CA VAL A 87 -4.83 13.25 -6.21
C VAL A 87 -3.47 13.62 -6.79
N ASN A 88 -2.46 13.80 -5.95
CA ASN A 88 -1.09 14.05 -6.37
C ASN A 88 -0.28 12.75 -6.31
N VAL A 89 -0.08 12.07 -7.44
CA VAL A 89 0.67 10.80 -7.49
C VAL A 89 2.18 11.07 -7.51
N ILE A 90 2.85 10.68 -6.44
CA ILE A 90 4.30 10.75 -6.25
C ILE A 90 4.91 9.39 -6.58
N SER A 91 5.57 9.28 -7.73
CA SER A 91 6.32 8.07 -8.10
C SER A 91 7.69 8.09 -7.43
N VAL A 92 7.92 7.13 -6.54
CA VAL A 92 9.16 6.99 -5.76
C VAL A 92 9.99 5.86 -6.34
N THR A 93 11.19 6.18 -6.83
CA THR A 93 12.13 5.19 -7.37
C THR A 93 13.18 4.80 -6.33
N PRO A 94 13.74 3.60 -6.41
CA PRO A 94 14.94 3.24 -5.65
C PRO A 94 16.12 4.13 -5.99
N GLU A 95 17.09 4.22 -5.07
CA GLU A 95 18.32 4.97 -5.27
C GLU A 95 19.11 4.46 -6.48
N GLN A 96 19.16 3.13 -6.65
CA GLN A 96 19.83 2.49 -7.78
C GLN A 96 18.80 2.08 -8.85
N THR A 97 19.16 2.28 -10.11
CA THR A 97 18.48 1.63 -11.24
C THR A 97 18.62 0.11 -11.14
N VAL A 98 17.86 -0.63 -11.97
CA VAL A 98 18.02 -2.09 -12.04
C VAL A 98 19.44 -2.46 -12.49
N ALA A 99 19.98 -1.74 -13.48
CA ALA A 99 21.34 -2.01 -14.01
C ALA A 99 22.44 -1.76 -12.97
N GLU A 100 22.34 -0.71 -12.19
CA GLU A 100 23.29 -0.41 -11.09
C GLU A 100 23.17 -1.44 -9.96
N GLN A 101 21.95 -1.85 -9.60
CA GLN A 101 21.73 -2.95 -8.65
C GLN A 101 22.35 -4.24 -9.14
N ASP A 102 22.17 -4.60 -10.42
CA ASP A 102 22.75 -5.80 -11.02
C ASP A 102 24.28 -5.76 -11.02
N ALA A 103 24.87 -4.59 -11.25
CA ALA A 103 26.31 -4.40 -11.18
C ALA A 103 26.85 -4.56 -9.74
N ALA A 104 26.13 -4.02 -8.74
CA ALA A 104 26.56 -4.05 -7.35
C ALA A 104 26.30 -5.40 -6.64
N TRP A 105 25.16 -6.04 -6.94
CA TRP A 105 24.67 -7.21 -6.22
C TRP A 105 24.61 -8.49 -7.09
N GLY A 106 24.95 -8.38 -8.37
CA GLY A 106 24.77 -9.45 -9.38
C GLY A 106 23.34 -9.51 -9.89
N LYS A 107 23.18 -10.07 -11.11
CA LYS A 107 21.88 -10.15 -11.80
C LYS A 107 20.82 -10.90 -11.00
N ASP A 108 19.57 -10.54 -11.25
CA ASP A 108 18.38 -11.23 -10.75
C ASP A 108 18.36 -11.37 -9.22
N LEU A 109 18.72 -10.29 -8.50
CA LEU A 109 18.69 -10.30 -7.03
C LEU A 109 17.33 -10.75 -6.49
N PHE A 110 16.22 -10.41 -7.17
CA PHE A 110 14.86 -10.84 -6.80
C PHE A 110 14.69 -12.37 -6.77
N ALA A 111 15.48 -13.12 -7.57
CA ALA A 111 15.42 -14.57 -7.66
C ALA A 111 16.42 -15.28 -6.72
N ARG A 112 17.40 -14.57 -6.18
CA ARG A 112 18.43 -15.10 -5.27
C ARG A 112 18.20 -14.70 -3.82
N ASP A 113 17.85 -13.44 -3.61
CA ASP A 113 17.55 -12.86 -2.32
C ASP A 113 16.40 -11.85 -2.46
N PRO A 114 15.14 -12.34 -2.46
CA PRO A 114 13.97 -11.48 -2.58
C PRO A 114 13.78 -10.54 -1.38
N ASP A 115 14.35 -10.85 -0.20
CA ASP A 115 14.29 -9.99 0.97
C ASP A 115 15.17 -8.77 0.78
N GLN A 116 16.43 -8.96 0.37
CA GLN A 116 17.35 -7.87 0.05
C GLN A 116 16.83 -7.02 -1.12
N CYS A 117 16.30 -7.65 -2.18
CA CYS A 117 15.70 -6.93 -3.29
C CYS A 117 14.52 -6.04 -2.82
N CYS A 118 13.61 -6.56 -1.98
CA CYS A 118 12.51 -5.77 -1.43
C CYS A 118 13.00 -4.68 -0.49
N ALA A 119 14.05 -4.92 0.30
CA ALA A 119 14.65 -3.90 1.17
C ALA A 119 15.15 -2.70 0.36
N LEU A 120 15.90 -2.95 -0.70
CA LEU A 120 16.47 -1.91 -1.57
C LEU A 120 15.42 -1.19 -2.43
N ARG A 121 14.44 -1.93 -2.96
CA ARG A 121 13.52 -1.38 -3.97
C ARG A 121 12.16 -0.95 -3.44
N LYS A 122 11.84 -1.27 -2.18
CA LYS A 122 10.54 -0.93 -1.57
C LYS A 122 10.66 -0.34 -0.18
N VAL A 123 11.34 -1.04 0.74
CA VAL A 123 11.33 -0.66 2.17
C VAL A 123 12.10 0.64 2.40
N ALA A 124 13.32 0.74 1.87
CA ALA A 124 14.13 1.94 1.99
C ALA A 124 13.50 3.14 1.23
N PRO A 125 13.10 3.01 -0.05
CA PRO A 125 12.43 4.12 -0.75
C PRO A 125 11.16 4.60 -0.07
N LEU A 126 10.33 3.67 0.46
CA LEU A 126 9.13 4.06 1.20
C LEU A 126 9.49 4.80 2.48
N GLY A 127 10.49 4.31 3.24
CA GLY A 127 10.94 4.97 4.46
C GLY A 127 11.31 6.43 4.21
N ASN A 128 12.14 6.68 3.21
CA ASN A 128 12.56 8.02 2.83
C ASN A 128 11.37 8.89 2.37
N ALA A 129 10.48 8.33 1.56
CA ALA A 129 9.32 9.06 1.05
C ALA A 129 8.30 9.42 2.14
N LEU A 130 8.25 8.67 3.24
CA LEU A 130 7.36 8.92 4.37
C LEU A 130 7.90 9.94 5.38
N GLU A 131 9.18 10.29 5.35
CA GLU A 131 9.79 11.23 6.32
C GLU A 131 9.03 12.58 6.48
N PRO A 132 8.47 13.19 5.42
CA PRO A 132 7.74 14.45 5.56
C PRO A 132 6.38 14.33 6.24
N TYR A 133 5.84 13.11 6.40
CA TYR A 133 4.48 12.85 6.86
C TYR A 133 4.44 12.41 8.32
N ALA A 134 3.27 12.53 8.93
CA ALA A 134 2.99 12.04 10.29
C ALA A 134 2.12 10.77 10.29
N ALA A 135 1.39 10.56 9.20
CA ALA A 135 0.53 9.39 9.02
C ALA A 135 0.49 8.92 7.57
N TRP A 136 0.28 7.63 7.38
CA TRP A 136 0.12 7.03 6.07
C TRP A 136 -1.03 6.03 6.03
N ALA A 137 -1.87 6.15 5.02
CA ALA A 137 -2.95 5.23 4.75
C ALA A 137 -2.53 4.17 3.75
N THR A 138 -2.93 2.92 4.00
CA THR A 138 -2.60 1.76 3.17
C THR A 138 -3.82 0.88 2.96
N GLY A 139 -3.93 0.26 1.79
CA GLY A 139 -5.04 -0.61 1.40
C GLY A 139 -4.91 -2.06 1.87
N ILE A 140 -4.14 -2.37 2.92
CA ILE A 140 -4.05 -3.73 3.43
C ILE A 140 -5.34 -4.14 4.13
N ARG A 141 -5.73 -5.41 3.96
CA ARG A 141 -6.94 -5.97 4.55
C ARG A 141 -6.62 -7.23 5.35
N ARG A 142 -7.45 -7.50 6.36
CA ARG A 142 -7.39 -8.75 7.15
C ARG A 142 -7.60 -10.00 6.27
N ALA A 143 -8.44 -9.86 5.24
CA ALA A 143 -8.74 -10.92 4.27
C ALA A 143 -7.57 -11.26 3.33
N ASP A 144 -6.57 -10.39 3.15
CA ASP A 144 -5.50 -10.59 2.17
C ASP A 144 -4.60 -11.79 2.47
N SER A 145 -4.38 -12.12 3.75
CA SER A 145 -3.58 -13.27 4.18
C SER A 145 -3.73 -13.54 5.67
N ARG A 146 -3.34 -14.76 6.11
CA ARG A 146 -3.30 -15.11 7.53
C ARG A 146 -2.38 -14.19 8.34
N ALA A 147 -1.27 -13.75 7.75
CA ALA A 147 -0.34 -12.83 8.41
C ALA A 147 -0.98 -11.45 8.68
N ARG A 148 -2.01 -11.08 7.92
CA ARG A 148 -2.72 -9.81 8.04
C ARG A 148 -4.02 -9.88 8.85
N ALA A 149 -4.46 -11.07 9.27
CA ALA A 149 -5.75 -11.29 9.92
C ALA A 149 -5.99 -10.42 11.18
N ALA A 150 -4.92 -9.99 11.85
CA ALA A 150 -4.97 -9.12 13.03
C ALA A 150 -4.60 -7.65 12.71
N THR A 151 -4.64 -7.21 11.45
CA THR A 151 -4.32 -5.82 11.08
C THR A 151 -5.27 -4.85 11.80
N PRO A 152 -4.77 -3.92 12.64
CA PRO A 152 -5.59 -2.88 13.26
C PRO A 152 -5.97 -1.81 12.23
N LEU A 153 -7.06 -1.09 12.48
CA LEU A 153 -7.47 0.06 11.67
C LEU A 153 -6.44 1.20 11.78
N ILE A 154 -6.00 1.46 13.01
CA ILE A 154 -5.01 2.48 13.33
C ILE A 154 -3.90 1.84 14.19
N SER A 155 -2.65 2.12 13.87
CA SER A 155 -1.50 1.60 14.63
C SER A 155 -0.32 2.57 14.61
N TRP A 156 0.52 2.49 15.65
CA TRP A 156 1.81 3.15 15.67
C TRP A 156 2.86 2.31 14.94
N ASP A 157 3.45 2.87 13.90
CA ASP A 157 4.61 2.29 13.23
C ASP A 157 5.88 2.80 13.95
N ALA A 158 6.35 2.05 14.94
CA ALA A 158 7.51 2.43 15.76
C ALA A 158 8.81 2.51 14.94
N ARG A 159 8.91 1.76 13.85
CA ARG A 159 10.08 1.75 12.97
C ARG A 159 10.20 3.06 12.20
N ARG A 160 9.07 3.56 11.70
CA ARG A 160 9.00 4.79 10.89
C ARG A 160 8.61 6.02 11.69
N LYS A 161 8.19 5.82 12.95
CA LYS A 161 7.74 6.87 13.87
C LYS A 161 6.57 7.70 13.31
N LEU A 162 5.58 7.01 12.77
CA LEU A 162 4.34 7.62 12.24
C LEU A 162 3.13 6.71 12.47
N ILE A 163 1.94 7.27 12.26
CA ILE A 163 0.69 6.52 12.37
C ILE A 163 0.42 5.78 11.05
N ARG A 164 0.15 4.48 11.14
CA ARG A 164 -0.35 3.68 10.02
C ARG A 164 -1.86 3.53 10.13
N ILE A 165 -2.55 3.76 9.03
CA ILE A 165 -3.99 3.72 8.90
C ILE A 165 -4.36 2.70 7.83
N ALA A 166 -5.22 1.75 8.15
CA ALA A 166 -5.75 0.75 7.24
C ALA A 166 -7.29 0.86 7.17
N PRO A 167 -7.83 1.84 6.44
CA PRO A 167 -9.25 2.19 6.51
C PRO A 167 -10.17 1.07 6.06
N ILE A 168 -9.68 0.22 5.17
CA ILE A 168 -10.41 -0.93 4.61
C ILE A 168 -9.93 -2.27 5.20
N ALA A 169 -9.25 -2.25 6.37
CA ALA A 169 -8.70 -3.48 6.97
C ALA A 169 -9.78 -4.55 7.24
N ALA A 170 -10.98 -4.15 7.57
CA ALA A 170 -12.09 -5.06 7.84
C ALA A 170 -12.87 -5.50 6.59
N TRP A 171 -12.58 -4.93 5.41
CA TRP A 171 -13.31 -5.25 4.18
C TRP A 171 -12.98 -6.65 3.66
N THR A 172 -14.02 -7.34 3.22
CA THR A 172 -13.94 -8.61 2.50
C THR A 172 -13.65 -8.37 1.01
N ASP A 173 -13.39 -9.44 0.26
CA ASP A 173 -13.26 -9.35 -1.19
C ASP A 173 -14.58 -8.91 -1.85
N ASP A 174 -15.72 -9.34 -1.30
CA ASP A 174 -17.04 -8.93 -1.77
C ASP A 174 -17.32 -7.44 -1.51
N ASP A 175 -16.84 -6.90 -0.39
CA ASP A 175 -16.95 -5.46 -0.10
C ASP A 175 -16.16 -4.62 -1.11
N VAL A 176 -14.93 -5.03 -1.41
CA VAL A 176 -14.08 -4.39 -2.42
C VAL A 176 -14.73 -4.47 -3.80
N ALA A 177 -15.16 -5.67 -4.22
CA ALA A 177 -15.80 -5.88 -5.52
C ALA A 177 -17.07 -5.03 -5.69
N ARG A 178 -17.92 -5.02 -4.66
CA ARG A 178 -19.12 -4.19 -4.64
C ARG A 178 -18.82 -2.70 -4.71
N TYR A 179 -17.81 -2.24 -3.99
CA TYR A 179 -17.42 -0.83 -4.00
C TYR A 179 -16.88 -0.41 -5.36
N ILE A 180 -16.06 -1.25 -6.01
CA ILE A 180 -15.56 -1.06 -7.37
C ILE A 180 -16.73 -0.94 -8.37
N GLU A 181 -17.69 -1.86 -8.31
CA GLU A 181 -18.84 -1.89 -9.20
C GLU A 181 -19.72 -0.65 -9.03
N LEU A 182 -20.12 -0.35 -7.77
CA LEU A 182 -21.00 0.80 -7.46
C LEU A 182 -20.42 2.15 -7.88
N ASN A 183 -19.11 2.29 -7.83
CA ASN A 183 -18.43 3.55 -8.17
C ASN A 183 -17.75 3.52 -9.54
N SER A 184 -17.92 2.42 -10.31
CA SER A 184 -17.28 2.23 -11.63
C SER A 184 -15.76 2.50 -11.59
N LEU A 185 -15.10 1.97 -10.57
CA LEU A 185 -13.68 2.25 -10.33
C LEU A 185 -12.79 1.48 -11.30
N MET A 186 -11.70 2.13 -11.65
CA MET A 186 -10.65 1.50 -12.45
C MET A 186 -9.88 0.47 -11.63
N ILE A 187 -9.63 -0.67 -12.24
CA ILE A 187 -8.77 -1.73 -11.71
C ILE A 187 -7.59 -2.00 -12.64
N ASN A 188 -6.55 -2.59 -12.12
CA ASN A 188 -5.45 -3.07 -12.94
C ASN A 188 -5.93 -4.25 -13.80
N PRO A 189 -5.74 -4.22 -15.12
CA PRO A 189 -6.20 -5.29 -16.03
C PRO A 189 -5.72 -6.69 -15.65
N LEU A 190 -4.57 -6.80 -15.00
CA LEU A 190 -4.04 -8.08 -14.53
C LEU A 190 -4.96 -8.81 -13.55
N LEU A 191 -5.84 -8.10 -12.83
CA LEU A 191 -6.83 -8.73 -11.94
C LEU A 191 -7.81 -9.57 -12.75
N GLU A 192 -8.22 -9.08 -13.93
CA GLU A 192 -9.09 -9.82 -14.87
C GLU A 192 -8.33 -10.98 -15.53
N ASP A 193 -7.01 -10.85 -15.70
CA ASP A 193 -6.12 -11.89 -16.25
C ASP A 193 -5.75 -12.98 -15.22
N GLY A 194 -6.35 -12.96 -14.02
CA GLY A 194 -6.18 -14.01 -13.00
C GLY A 194 -4.98 -13.79 -12.07
N TYR A 195 -4.45 -12.58 -11.98
CA TYR A 195 -3.45 -12.21 -10.98
C TYR A 195 -4.15 -11.70 -9.73
N ALA A 196 -4.47 -12.58 -8.79
CA ALA A 196 -5.19 -12.21 -7.56
C ALA A 196 -4.39 -11.28 -6.62
N SER A 197 -3.07 -11.20 -6.75
CA SER A 197 -2.19 -10.28 -6.02
C SER A 197 -1.08 -9.80 -6.93
N ILE A 198 -1.02 -8.49 -7.18
CA ILE A 198 -0.08 -7.87 -8.11
C ILE A 198 1.10 -7.25 -7.35
N GLY A 199 2.32 -7.47 -7.85
CA GLY A 199 3.54 -6.84 -7.37
C GLY A 199 4.56 -6.67 -8.49
N CYS A 200 5.86 -6.81 -8.19
CA CYS A 200 6.88 -6.84 -9.23
C CYS A 200 6.67 -8.03 -10.17
N GLN A 201 6.79 -7.81 -11.48
CA GLN A 201 6.58 -8.83 -12.52
C GLN A 201 7.36 -10.12 -12.25
N PRO A 202 8.68 -10.10 -11.97
CA PRO A 202 9.44 -11.33 -11.76
C PRO A 202 9.08 -12.06 -10.43
N CYS A 203 8.32 -11.41 -9.53
CA CYS A 203 7.90 -11.98 -8.25
C CYS A 203 6.41 -12.29 -8.20
N THR A 204 5.71 -12.28 -9.33
CA THR A 204 4.25 -12.41 -9.38
C THR A 204 3.85 -13.36 -10.49
N SER A 205 3.06 -14.36 -10.14
CA SER A 205 2.43 -15.30 -11.07
C SER A 205 0.92 -15.39 -10.76
N ARG A 206 0.16 -15.95 -11.69
CA ARG A 206 -1.25 -16.28 -11.45
C ARG A 206 -1.34 -17.25 -10.30
N ALA A 207 -2.31 -17.08 -9.42
CA ALA A 207 -2.54 -17.95 -8.26
C ALA A 207 -3.92 -18.59 -8.31
N ALA A 208 -4.07 -19.73 -7.62
CA ALA A 208 -5.37 -20.32 -7.38
C ALA A 208 -6.23 -19.39 -6.51
N LYS A 209 -7.57 -19.48 -6.66
CA LYS A 209 -8.51 -18.58 -5.96
C LYS A 209 -8.48 -18.71 -4.43
N ASP A 210 -8.09 -19.85 -3.92
CA ASP A 210 -8.09 -20.19 -2.47
C ASP A 210 -6.91 -19.58 -1.71
N ASP A 211 -5.84 -19.15 -2.42
CA ASP A 211 -4.73 -18.39 -1.84
C ASP A 211 -4.30 -17.29 -2.82
N PRO A 212 -4.89 -16.09 -2.73
CA PRO A 212 -4.60 -14.98 -3.63
C PRO A 212 -3.12 -14.57 -3.66
N ARG A 213 -2.36 -14.91 -2.62
CA ARG A 213 -0.95 -14.55 -2.51
C ARG A 213 0.01 -15.69 -2.84
N ALA A 214 -0.48 -16.90 -3.12
CA ALA A 214 0.37 -18.04 -3.51
C ALA A 214 1.22 -17.77 -4.76
N GLY A 215 0.78 -16.88 -5.65
CA GLY A 215 1.53 -16.42 -6.81
C GLY A 215 2.67 -15.44 -6.51
N ARG A 216 2.83 -14.99 -5.25
CA ARG A 216 3.88 -14.05 -4.85
C ARG A 216 5.10 -14.81 -4.35
N TRP A 217 6.28 -14.47 -4.88
CA TRP A 217 7.55 -15.12 -4.52
C TRP A 217 7.49 -16.65 -4.58
N ALA A 218 6.86 -17.19 -5.64
CA ALA A 218 6.74 -18.65 -5.81
C ALA A 218 8.11 -19.35 -5.70
N GLY A 219 8.17 -20.40 -4.87
CA GLY A 219 9.42 -21.12 -4.57
C GLY A 219 10.22 -20.58 -3.36
N PHE A 220 9.74 -19.50 -2.69
CA PHE A 220 10.35 -18.96 -1.48
C PHE A 220 9.39 -19.07 -0.29
N ALA A 221 9.94 -19.14 0.91
CA ALA A 221 9.16 -19.09 2.16
C ALA A 221 8.60 -17.67 2.47
N LYS A 222 8.90 -16.69 1.60
CA LYS A 222 8.51 -15.30 1.74
C LYS A 222 7.02 -15.10 1.45
N THR A 223 6.30 -14.46 2.37
CA THR A 223 4.87 -14.13 2.23
C THR A 223 4.58 -12.64 2.18
N GLU A 224 5.52 -11.80 2.67
CA GLU A 224 5.36 -10.34 2.74
C GLU A 224 6.61 -9.61 2.23
N CYS A 225 6.42 -8.40 1.69
CA CYS A 225 7.52 -7.61 1.13
C CYS A 225 8.28 -6.74 2.16
N GLY A 226 7.86 -6.77 3.43
CA GLY A 226 8.48 -5.99 4.50
C GLY A 226 8.01 -4.52 4.62
N ILE A 227 7.14 -4.05 3.75
CA ILE A 227 6.60 -2.68 3.83
C ILE A 227 5.75 -2.49 5.09
N HIS A 228 5.00 -3.52 5.49
CA HIS A 228 4.05 -3.49 6.61
C HIS A 228 4.55 -4.19 7.88
N LEU A 229 5.80 -4.62 7.88
CA LEU A 229 6.45 -5.29 9.02
C LEU A 229 7.14 -4.28 9.93
#